data_fc19ed5f52c70f1031dad7f2b9a9b4a4
#
_entry.id   fc19ed5f52c70f1031dad7f2b9a9b4a4
#
_cell.length_a   1.000
_cell.length_b   1.000
_cell.length_c   1.000
_cell.angle_alpha   90.00
_cell.angle_beta   90.00
_cell.angle_gamma   90.00
#
_symmetry.space_group_name_H-M   'P 1'
#
loop_
_entity.id
_entity.type
_entity.pdbx_description
1 polymer ?
#
loop_
_entity_poly.entity_id
_entity_poly.type
_entity_poly.pdbx_seq_one_letter_code
_entity_poly.pdbx_strand_id
1 'polypeptide(L)'
;MNLNEFYKKYNRKNIDIDNYAGAQCVDLIKAYFKEVLKVPVKAYGNAINYWTSFEKHKELTSNFEKVKGLPKKGDIVIFNYQPYGHIAIVWAINGNNLIVFEQNRTGKHDKCSLGKYTTNKVKGYLRHKSLKITETAKTIEITCTALYIRSAPSLTSKISGIAKKGQRFKVAEIVYTGSMKWAKISHNNYISISNKNYFKFV
;
A
#
# COMPACT_ATOMS: atom_id res chain seq x y z
N MET A 1 5.70 -16.29 0.25
CA MET A 1 6.71 -15.22 0.06
C MET A 1 6.12 -13.89 0.50
N ASN A 2 6.95 -12.89 0.81
CA ASN A 2 6.49 -11.53 1.07
C ASN A 2 6.46 -10.69 -0.22
N LEU A 3 5.91 -9.46 -0.14
CA LEU A 3 5.77 -8.58 -1.31
C LEU A 3 7.12 -8.18 -1.94
N ASN A 4 8.19 -8.03 -1.15
CA ASN A 4 9.51 -7.67 -1.70
C ASN A 4 10.12 -8.84 -2.50
N GLU A 5 9.94 -10.08 -2.02
CA GLU A 5 10.34 -11.30 -2.74
C GLU A 5 9.53 -11.48 -4.02
N PHE A 6 8.21 -11.21 -3.96
CA PHE A 6 7.32 -11.23 -5.11
C PHE A 6 7.76 -10.23 -6.18
N TYR A 7 8.06 -8.99 -5.78
CA TYR A 7 8.61 -7.98 -6.69
C TYR A 7 9.92 -8.44 -7.34
N LYS A 8 10.88 -8.95 -6.57
CA LYS A 8 12.16 -9.45 -7.11
C LYS A 8 11.94 -10.59 -8.12
N LYS A 9 10.98 -11.47 -7.86
CA LYS A 9 10.66 -12.61 -8.73
C LYS A 9 10.11 -12.17 -10.09
N TYR A 10 9.25 -11.14 -10.12
CA TYR A 10 8.44 -10.79 -11.29
C TYR A 10 8.82 -9.49 -11.99
N ASN A 11 9.59 -8.62 -11.37
CA ASN A 11 10.02 -7.38 -11.99
C ASN A 11 10.73 -7.65 -13.34
N ARG A 12 10.33 -6.93 -14.39
CA ARG A 12 10.78 -7.06 -15.80
C ARG A 12 10.37 -8.39 -16.48
N LYS A 13 9.43 -9.14 -15.90
CA LYS A 13 8.88 -10.37 -16.51
C LYS A 13 7.42 -10.17 -16.90
N ASN A 14 6.94 -10.99 -17.80
CA ASN A 14 5.51 -11.14 -18.09
C ASN A 14 4.95 -12.30 -17.27
N ILE A 15 3.73 -12.14 -16.78
CA ILE A 15 2.94 -13.16 -16.13
C ILE A 15 1.66 -13.34 -16.94
N ASP A 16 1.43 -14.55 -17.41
CA ASP A 16 0.18 -15.01 -17.97
C ASP A 16 -0.15 -16.32 -17.23
N ILE A 17 -1.01 -16.22 -16.21
CA ILE A 17 -1.23 -17.31 -15.25
C ILE A 17 -2.27 -18.32 -15.73
N ASP A 18 -3.14 -17.89 -16.65
CA ASP A 18 -4.24 -18.72 -17.18
C ASP A 18 -4.14 -18.98 -18.67
N ASN A 19 -3.09 -18.49 -19.32
CA ASN A 19 -2.85 -18.58 -20.78
C ASN A 19 -4.04 -18.01 -21.59
N TYR A 20 -4.68 -16.97 -21.07
CA TYR A 20 -5.82 -16.32 -21.73
C TYR A 20 -5.55 -14.84 -21.97
N ALA A 21 -5.67 -14.41 -23.23
CA ALA A 21 -5.49 -13.02 -23.65
C ALA A 21 -4.08 -12.44 -23.38
N GLY A 22 -3.07 -13.29 -23.15
CA GLY A 22 -1.70 -12.87 -22.85
C GLY A 22 -1.55 -12.19 -21.47
N ALA A 23 -0.37 -11.63 -21.23
CA ALA A 23 -0.01 -11.07 -19.94
C ALA A 23 -0.83 -9.82 -19.58
N GLN A 24 -1.88 -9.96 -18.81
CA GLN A 24 -2.81 -8.90 -18.40
C GLN A 24 -2.49 -8.37 -16.99
N CYS A 25 -2.98 -7.17 -16.66
CA CYS A 25 -2.82 -6.61 -15.31
C CYS A 25 -3.45 -7.49 -14.22
N VAL A 26 -4.53 -8.21 -14.53
CA VAL A 26 -5.19 -9.14 -13.62
C VAL A 26 -4.36 -10.40 -13.34
N ASP A 27 -3.44 -10.80 -14.23
CA ASP A 27 -2.58 -11.97 -14.02
C ASP A 27 -1.55 -11.72 -12.91
N LEU A 28 -0.98 -10.51 -12.87
CA LEU A 28 -0.13 -10.10 -11.76
C LEU A 28 -0.89 -10.18 -10.42
N ILE A 29 -2.17 -9.78 -10.40
CA ILE A 29 -3.00 -9.84 -9.19
C ILE A 29 -3.34 -11.28 -8.81
N LYS A 30 -3.65 -12.14 -9.79
CA LYS A 30 -3.86 -13.57 -9.54
C LYS A 30 -2.60 -14.23 -8.97
N ALA A 31 -1.43 -13.92 -9.52
CA ALA A 31 -0.15 -14.39 -8.97
C ALA A 31 0.08 -13.89 -7.53
N TYR A 32 -0.21 -12.62 -7.26
CA TYR A 32 -0.13 -12.01 -5.93
C TYR A 32 -1.07 -12.69 -4.93
N PHE A 33 -2.31 -12.96 -5.33
CA PHE A 33 -3.27 -13.72 -4.52
C PHE A 33 -2.71 -15.09 -4.14
N LYS A 34 -2.23 -15.85 -5.12
CA LYS A 34 -1.72 -17.20 -4.93
C LYS A 34 -0.48 -17.25 -4.06
N GLU A 35 0.51 -16.41 -4.36
CA GLU A 35 1.86 -16.56 -3.83
C GLU A 35 2.10 -15.78 -2.53
N VAL A 36 1.49 -14.61 -2.40
CA VAL A 36 1.70 -13.72 -1.24
C VAL A 36 0.54 -13.79 -0.26
N LEU A 37 -0.68 -13.58 -0.74
CA LEU A 37 -1.85 -13.46 0.12
C LEU A 37 -2.49 -14.81 0.49
N LYS A 38 -2.15 -15.87 -0.26
CA LYS A 38 -2.73 -17.23 -0.08
C LYS A 38 -4.25 -17.26 -0.25
N VAL A 39 -4.76 -16.40 -1.12
CA VAL A 39 -6.17 -16.33 -1.49
C VAL A 39 -6.41 -17.22 -2.72
N PRO A 40 -7.52 -17.96 -2.80
CA PRO A 40 -7.88 -18.72 -3.99
C PRO A 40 -7.97 -17.84 -5.23
N VAL A 41 -7.41 -18.33 -6.33
CA VAL A 41 -7.42 -17.63 -7.62
C VAL A 41 -8.67 -18.01 -8.39
N LYS A 42 -9.47 -17.02 -8.78
CA LYS A 42 -10.64 -17.17 -9.64
C LYS A 42 -10.67 -16.07 -10.71
N ALA A 43 -11.49 -16.25 -11.71
CA ALA A 43 -11.79 -15.22 -12.70
C ALA A 43 -12.85 -14.27 -12.15
N TYR A 44 -12.47 -13.01 -11.93
CA TYR A 44 -13.36 -11.96 -11.45
C TYR A 44 -13.73 -10.94 -12.55
N GLY A 45 -13.41 -11.27 -13.81
CA GLY A 45 -13.60 -10.40 -14.98
C GLY A 45 -12.46 -9.40 -15.15
N ASN A 46 -12.78 -8.25 -15.74
CA ASN A 46 -11.83 -7.17 -15.99
C ASN A 46 -11.38 -6.48 -14.69
N ALA A 47 -10.32 -5.69 -14.74
CA ALA A 47 -9.77 -4.99 -13.60
C ALA A 47 -10.82 -4.20 -12.80
N ILE A 48 -11.74 -3.49 -13.49
CA ILE A 48 -12.81 -2.73 -12.84
C ILE A 48 -13.79 -3.62 -12.07
N ASN A 49 -13.98 -4.87 -12.51
CA ASN A 49 -14.93 -5.80 -11.90
C ASN A 49 -14.49 -6.25 -10.48
N TYR A 50 -13.20 -6.22 -10.18
CA TYR A 50 -12.72 -6.42 -8.80
C TYR A 50 -13.33 -5.43 -7.81
N TRP A 51 -13.77 -4.27 -8.30
CA TRP A 51 -14.48 -3.27 -7.49
C TRP A 51 -15.99 -3.33 -7.68
N THR A 52 -16.48 -3.30 -8.93
CA THR A 52 -17.90 -3.16 -9.23
C THR A 52 -18.71 -4.43 -8.93
N SER A 53 -18.10 -5.59 -9.06
CA SER A 53 -18.70 -6.89 -8.77
C SER A 53 -18.20 -7.52 -7.46
N PHE A 54 -17.47 -6.75 -6.63
CA PHE A 54 -16.85 -7.23 -5.39
C PHE A 54 -17.78 -8.05 -4.52
N GLU A 55 -18.99 -7.54 -4.28
CA GLU A 55 -19.98 -8.15 -3.39
C GLU A 55 -20.55 -9.49 -3.93
N LYS A 56 -20.38 -9.74 -5.24
CA LYS A 56 -20.83 -10.98 -5.89
C LYS A 56 -19.84 -12.14 -5.70
N HIS A 57 -18.64 -11.85 -5.21
CA HIS A 57 -17.55 -12.83 -5.09
C HIS A 57 -17.19 -13.07 -3.62
N LYS A 58 -17.66 -14.21 -3.08
CA LYS A 58 -17.44 -14.60 -1.69
C LYS A 58 -15.95 -14.62 -1.33
N GLU A 59 -15.09 -15.05 -2.24
CA GLU A 59 -13.64 -15.11 -2.03
C GLU A 59 -13.04 -13.70 -1.86
N LEU A 60 -13.55 -12.70 -2.60
CA LEU A 60 -13.12 -11.32 -2.42
C LEU A 60 -13.63 -10.77 -1.08
N THR A 61 -14.93 -10.90 -0.82
CA THR A 61 -15.55 -10.35 0.42
C THR A 61 -15.05 -11.01 1.68
N SER A 62 -14.67 -12.30 1.64
CA SER A 62 -14.11 -13.00 2.79
C SER A 62 -12.68 -12.55 3.11
N ASN A 63 -11.88 -12.23 2.09
CA ASN A 63 -10.45 -11.94 2.25
C ASN A 63 -10.10 -10.46 2.22
N PHE A 64 -10.93 -9.61 1.63
CA PHE A 64 -10.64 -8.20 1.43
C PHE A 64 -11.73 -7.30 2.01
N GLU A 65 -11.37 -6.04 2.21
CA GLU A 65 -12.28 -4.92 2.46
C GLU A 65 -12.05 -3.83 1.40
N LYS A 66 -13.12 -3.14 1.01
CA LYS A 66 -13.05 -1.95 0.15
C LYS A 66 -12.60 -0.74 0.96
N VAL A 67 -11.57 -0.06 0.49
CA VAL A 67 -11.02 1.16 1.11
C VAL A 67 -11.06 2.30 0.10
N LYS A 68 -11.63 3.45 0.49
CA LYS A 68 -11.62 4.71 -0.29
C LYS A 68 -10.64 5.74 0.29
N GLY A 69 -10.07 5.48 1.45
CA GLY A 69 -9.13 6.37 2.13
C GLY A 69 -7.68 6.17 1.68
N LEU A 70 -6.74 6.45 2.59
CA LEU A 70 -5.31 6.31 2.31
C LEU A 70 -4.94 4.85 2.08
N PRO A 71 -4.26 4.55 0.96
CA PRO A 71 -3.78 3.19 0.69
C PRO A 71 -2.61 2.82 1.60
N LYS A 72 -2.39 1.52 1.73
CA LYS A 72 -1.22 0.93 2.38
C LYS A 72 -0.42 0.12 1.37
N LYS A 73 0.88 -0.04 1.61
CA LYS A 73 1.71 -0.95 0.80
C LYS A 73 1.12 -2.36 0.84
N GLY A 74 0.94 -2.97 -0.35
CA GLY A 74 0.30 -4.28 -0.50
C GLY A 74 -1.21 -4.22 -0.74
N ASP A 75 -1.87 -3.08 -0.58
CA ASP A 75 -3.24 -2.90 -1.07
C ASP A 75 -3.28 -3.09 -2.59
N ILE A 76 -4.41 -3.52 -3.09
CA ILE A 76 -4.66 -3.63 -4.53
C ILE A 76 -5.42 -2.39 -4.96
N VAL A 77 -4.85 -1.59 -5.83
CA VAL A 77 -5.49 -0.39 -6.38
C VAL A 77 -6.25 -0.72 -7.64
N ILE A 78 -7.46 -0.20 -7.75
CA ILE A 78 -8.29 -0.26 -8.96
C ILE A 78 -8.40 1.14 -9.53
N PHE A 79 -8.00 1.32 -10.80
CA PHE A 79 -8.12 2.55 -11.54
C PHE A 79 -9.35 2.53 -12.45
N ASN A 80 -10.01 3.68 -12.55
CA ASN A 80 -11.21 3.86 -13.38
C ASN A 80 -10.85 4.29 -14.80
N TYR A 81 -10.11 3.46 -15.52
CA TYR A 81 -9.84 3.63 -16.94
C TYR A 81 -10.87 2.83 -17.75
N GLN A 82 -11.65 3.51 -18.58
CA GLN A 82 -12.70 2.87 -19.37
C GLN A 82 -12.14 2.15 -20.60
N PRO A 83 -12.74 1.02 -21.02
CA PRO A 83 -13.89 0.34 -20.41
C PRO A 83 -13.50 -0.71 -19.35
N TYR A 84 -12.25 -1.15 -19.30
CA TYR A 84 -11.82 -2.35 -18.55
C TYR A 84 -11.24 -2.06 -17.17
N GLY A 85 -10.87 -0.80 -16.91
CA GLY A 85 -10.10 -0.43 -15.73
C GLY A 85 -8.63 -0.83 -15.84
N HIS A 86 -7.87 -0.56 -14.75
CA HIS A 86 -6.54 -1.10 -14.54
C HIS A 86 -6.39 -1.49 -13.07
N ILE A 87 -5.56 -2.48 -12.78
CA ILE A 87 -5.36 -3.00 -11.43
C ILE A 87 -3.87 -3.21 -11.17
N ALA A 88 -3.44 -2.86 -9.96
CA ALA A 88 -2.04 -2.94 -9.59
C ALA A 88 -1.88 -3.13 -8.07
N ILE A 89 -0.66 -3.38 -7.62
CA ILE A 89 -0.32 -3.53 -6.19
C ILE A 89 0.33 -2.23 -5.71
N VAL A 90 -0.18 -1.63 -4.65
CA VAL A 90 0.41 -0.45 -4.03
C VAL A 90 1.79 -0.79 -3.48
N TRP A 91 2.82 -0.11 -4.00
CA TRP A 91 4.20 -0.28 -3.57
C TRP A 91 4.62 0.76 -2.53
N ALA A 92 4.29 2.02 -2.80
CA ALA A 92 4.58 3.14 -1.91
C ALA A 92 3.65 4.32 -2.20
N ILE A 93 3.56 5.24 -1.25
CA ILE A 93 2.88 6.53 -1.38
C ILE A 93 3.92 7.62 -1.11
N ASN A 94 3.96 8.63 -1.98
CA ASN A 94 4.82 9.78 -1.83
C ASN A 94 4.01 11.06 -2.13
N GLY A 95 3.49 11.68 -1.09
CA GLY A 95 2.53 12.78 -1.20
C GLY A 95 1.27 12.30 -1.95
N ASN A 96 0.90 13.03 -3.01
CA ASN A 96 -0.22 12.69 -3.90
C ASN A 96 0.14 11.64 -4.97
N ASN A 97 1.39 11.16 -4.98
CA ASN A 97 1.82 10.16 -5.94
C ASN A 97 1.71 8.76 -5.35
N LEU A 98 1.11 7.89 -6.12
CA LEU A 98 1.00 6.47 -5.85
C LEU A 98 2.03 5.73 -6.70
N ILE A 99 2.94 5.01 -6.06
CA ILE A 99 3.84 4.08 -6.74
C ILE A 99 3.20 2.71 -6.67
N VAL A 100 3.06 2.05 -7.80
CA VAL A 100 2.43 0.73 -7.88
C VAL A 100 3.32 -0.26 -8.60
N PHE A 101 3.21 -1.54 -8.25
CA PHE A 101 3.76 -2.64 -9.03
C PHE A 101 2.66 -3.19 -9.94
N GLU A 102 2.89 -3.14 -11.23
CA GLU A 102 1.88 -3.36 -12.26
C GLU A 102 2.40 -4.13 -13.45
N GLN A 103 1.48 -4.64 -14.27
CA GLN A 103 1.72 -5.27 -15.56
C GLN A 103 0.72 -4.76 -16.58
N ASN A 104 1.08 -4.78 -17.86
CA ASN A 104 0.24 -4.37 -18.99
C ASN A 104 -0.31 -2.94 -18.86
N ARG A 105 0.57 -2.00 -18.52
CA ARG A 105 0.26 -0.59 -18.30
C ARG A 105 -0.32 0.09 -19.53
N THR A 106 0.24 -0.19 -20.72
CA THR A 106 -0.14 0.45 -21.99
C THR A 106 -1.16 -0.37 -22.79
N GLY A 107 -1.55 -1.55 -22.32
CA GLY A 107 -2.37 -2.49 -23.06
C GLY A 107 -1.61 -3.32 -24.11
N LYS A 108 -0.27 -3.26 -24.11
CA LYS A 108 0.60 -3.97 -25.07
C LYS A 108 1.38 -5.12 -24.42
N HIS A 109 0.82 -5.71 -23.35
CA HIS A 109 1.46 -6.77 -22.56
C HIS A 109 2.80 -6.35 -21.96
N ASP A 110 2.87 -5.09 -21.47
CA ASP A 110 4.07 -4.59 -20.83
C ASP A 110 4.46 -5.46 -19.65
N LYS A 111 5.77 -5.66 -19.49
CA LYS A 111 6.35 -6.41 -18.38
C LYS A 111 6.05 -5.76 -17.03
N CYS A 112 6.03 -6.58 -16.00
CA CYS A 112 5.90 -6.09 -14.63
C CYS A 112 6.95 -5.02 -14.32
N SER A 113 6.51 -3.88 -13.81
CA SER A 113 7.36 -2.75 -13.46
C SER A 113 6.73 -1.86 -12.38
N LEU A 114 7.50 -0.92 -11.85
CA LEU A 114 6.93 0.15 -11.01
C LEU A 114 6.41 1.27 -11.90
N GLY A 115 5.14 1.63 -11.67
CA GLY A 115 4.47 2.78 -12.27
C GLY A 115 4.22 3.88 -11.24
N LYS A 116 4.13 5.14 -11.72
CA LYS A 116 3.79 6.30 -10.90
C LYS A 116 2.48 6.90 -11.39
N TYR A 117 1.56 7.13 -10.46
CA TYR A 117 0.22 7.66 -10.73
C TYR A 117 -0.15 8.75 -9.74
N THR A 118 -1.14 9.56 -10.10
CA THR A 118 -1.88 10.39 -9.16
C THR A 118 -3.16 9.66 -8.73
N THR A 119 -3.74 10.08 -7.61
CA THR A 119 -4.91 9.39 -7.05
C THR A 119 -6.24 9.75 -7.73
N ASN A 120 -6.26 10.71 -8.66
CA ASN A 120 -7.49 11.24 -9.30
C ASN A 120 -8.26 10.21 -10.16
N LYS A 121 -7.60 9.17 -10.64
CA LYS A 121 -8.22 8.07 -11.40
C LYS A 121 -8.44 6.80 -10.57
N VAL A 122 -8.16 6.85 -9.28
CA VAL A 122 -8.36 5.70 -8.38
C VAL A 122 -9.84 5.55 -8.07
N LYS A 123 -10.39 4.36 -8.35
CA LYS A 123 -11.73 3.95 -7.94
C LYS A 123 -11.79 3.60 -6.46
N GLY A 124 -10.75 2.95 -5.98
CA GLY A 124 -10.57 2.52 -4.59
C GLY A 124 -9.50 1.44 -4.47
N TYR A 125 -9.38 0.89 -3.27
CA TYR A 125 -8.40 -0.13 -2.94
C TYR A 125 -9.08 -1.35 -2.32
N LEU A 126 -8.55 -2.53 -2.63
CA LEU A 126 -8.88 -3.75 -1.89
C LEU A 126 -7.75 -4.03 -0.91
N ARG A 127 -8.06 -4.00 0.37
CA ARG A 127 -7.13 -4.33 1.45
C ARG A 127 -7.39 -5.74 1.94
N HIS A 128 -6.35 -6.56 1.92
CA HIS A 128 -6.45 -7.91 2.46
C HIS A 128 -6.61 -7.87 3.99
N LYS A 129 -7.59 -8.57 4.54
CA LYS A 129 -7.94 -8.52 5.97
C LYS A 129 -6.83 -9.02 6.90
N SER A 130 -5.97 -9.92 6.42
CA SER A 130 -4.81 -10.39 7.17
C SER A 130 -3.53 -9.60 6.88
N LEU A 131 -3.57 -8.61 6.00
CA LEU A 131 -2.54 -7.57 5.92
C LEU A 131 -2.62 -6.70 7.20
N LYS A 132 -2.52 -7.34 8.36
CA LYS A 132 -1.77 -6.75 9.44
C LYS A 132 -0.37 -6.58 8.85
N ILE A 133 -0.03 -5.35 8.46
CA ILE A 133 1.35 -5.03 8.21
C ILE A 133 2.05 -5.38 9.51
N THR A 134 2.67 -6.56 9.56
CA THR A 134 3.82 -6.75 10.41
C THR A 134 4.93 -5.93 9.75
N GLU A 135 4.81 -4.60 9.74
CA GLU A 135 5.97 -3.83 10.06
C GLU A 135 6.36 -4.39 11.41
N THR A 136 7.43 -5.16 11.46
CA THR A 136 8.13 -5.49 12.71
C THR A 136 8.07 -4.21 13.52
N ALA A 137 7.46 -4.29 14.71
CA ALA A 137 7.16 -3.14 15.53
C ALA A 137 8.44 -2.33 15.67
N LYS A 138 8.62 -1.36 14.77
CA LYS A 138 9.83 -0.54 14.76
C LYS A 138 9.76 0.33 15.97
N THR A 139 10.76 0.26 16.79
CA THR A 139 10.94 1.21 17.87
C THR A 139 11.76 2.37 17.31
N ILE A 140 11.32 3.59 17.55
CA ILE A 140 12.12 4.79 17.30
C ILE A 140 12.72 5.26 18.63
N GLU A 141 13.98 5.67 18.58
CA GLU A 141 14.67 6.37 19.67
C GLU A 141 14.91 7.80 19.23
N ILE A 142 14.53 8.76 20.06
CA ILE A 142 14.70 10.20 19.79
C ILE A 142 16.16 10.57 19.98
N THR A 143 16.76 11.20 18.98
CA THR A 143 18.18 11.60 18.96
C THR A 143 18.37 13.10 19.19
N CYS A 144 17.38 13.93 18.87
CA CYS A 144 17.39 15.37 19.16
C CYS A 144 16.97 15.66 20.61
N THR A 145 17.19 16.89 21.07
CA THR A 145 16.89 17.32 22.46
C THR A 145 15.41 17.13 22.79
N ALA A 146 14.51 17.54 21.87
CA ALA A 146 13.07 17.42 22.04
C ALA A 146 12.37 17.35 20.67
N LEU A 147 11.24 16.65 20.61
CA LEU A 147 10.38 16.53 19.44
C LEU A 147 8.91 16.55 19.87
N TYR A 148 8.07 17.31 19.19
CA TYR A 148 6.66 17.38 19.55
C TYR A 148 5.93 16.08 19.23
N ILE A 149 5.11 15.63 20.19
CA ILE A 149 4.06 14.62 19.98
C ILE A 149 2.79 15.40 19.64
N ARG A 150 2.10 15.02 18.55
CA ARG A 150 0.94 15.75 18.03
C ARG A 150 -0.29 14.85 17.96
N SER A 151 -1.46 15.45 18.14
CA SER A 151 -2.75 14.72 18.15
C SER A 151 -3.18 14.19 16.76
N ALA A 152 -2.58 14.70 15.69
CA ALA A 152 -2.80 14.24 14.31
C ALA A 152 -1.50 14.38 13.50
N PRO A 153 -1.33 13.69 12.37
CA PRO A 153 -0.13 13.75 11.56
C PRO A 153 -0.07 15.05 10.72
N SER A 154 0.00 16.18 11.42
CA SER A 154 0.05 17.53 10.83
C SER A 154 0.86 18.47 11.72
N LEU A 155 1.62 19.37 11.10
CA LEU A 155 2.39 20.41 11.82
C LEU A 155 1.50 21.43 12.53
N THR A 156 0.25 21.61 12.10
CA THR A 156 -0.74 22.51 12.69
C THR A 156 -1.63 21.88 13.73
N SER A 157 -1.54 20.54 13.92
CA SER A 157 -2.34 19.85 14.94
C SER A 157 -1.85 20.15 16.36
N LYS A 158 -2.76 19.99 17.33
CA LYS A 158 -2.48 20.22 18.77
C LYS A 158 -1.26 19.40 19.21
N ILE A 159 -0.36 20.03 19.96
CA ILE A 159 0.73 19.34 20.65
C ILE A 159 0.13 18.62 21.85
N SER A 160 0.28 17.31 21.90
CA SER A 160 -0.18 16.43 22.97
C SER A 160 0.93 16.05 23.98
N GLY A 161 2.19 16.33 23.62
CA GLY A 161 3.33 16.06 24.48
C GLY A 161 4.66 16.39 23.80
N ILE A 162 5.75 16.09 24.52
CA ILE A 162 7.13 16.28 24.06
C ILE A 162 7.89 14.97 24.27
N ALA A 163 8.49 14.47 23.21
CA ALA A 163 9.43 13.36 23.24
C ALA A 163 10.86 13.91 23.45
N LYS A 164 11.57 13.41 24.45
CA LYS A 164 12.93 13.85 24.82
C LYS A 164 13.98 12.89 24.27
N LYS A 165 15.21 13.38 24.13
CA LYS A 165 16.37 12.57 23.72
C LYS A 165 16.48 11.27 24.55
N GLY A 166 16.73 10.16 23.86
CA GLY A 166 16.86 8.83 24.45
C GLY A 166 15.53 8.10 24.69
N GLN A 167 14.39 8.79 24.66
CA GLN A 167 13.11 8.11 24.79
C GLN A 167 12.83 7.22 23.58
N ARG A 168 12.21 6.07 23.84
CA ARG A 168 11.87 5.06 22.83
C ARG A 168 10.36 4.89 22.73
N PHE A 169 9.88 4.80 21.50
CA PHE A 169 8.47 4.64 21.20
C PHE A 169 8.25 3.49 20.20
N LYS A 170 7.37 2.55 20.53
CA LYS A 170 6.89 1.56 19.56
C LYS A 170 6.05 2.28 18.50
N VAL A 171 6.38 2.06 17.24
CA VAL A 171 5.65 2.62 16.10
C VAL A 171 4.53 1.66 15.71
N ALA A 172 3.29 2.05 15.98
CA ALA A 172 2.12 1.28 15.60
C ALA A 172 1.84 1.36 14.09
N GLU A 173 2.12 2.54 13.48
CA GLU A 173 1.86 2.80 12.07
C GLU A 173 2.74 3.96 11.59
N ILE A 174 3.16 3.92 10.31
CA ILE A 174 3.78 5.06 9.64
C ILE A 174 2.74 5.70 8.73
N VAL A 175 2.45 6.98 8.96
CA VAL A 175 1.47 7.78 8.22
C VAL A 175 2.20 8.81 7.38
N TYR A 176 1.75 9.02 6.14
CA TYR A 176 2.27 10.04 5.24
C TYR A 176 1.21 11.13 5.02
N THR A 177 1.59 12.41 5.19
CA THR A 177 0.73 13.58 4.90
C THR A 177 1.53 14.55 4.06
N GLY A 178 1.20 14.67 2.78
CA GLY A 178 2.04 15.38 1.81
C GLY A 178 3.45 14.77 1.76
N SER A 179 4.48 15.60 1.91
CA SER A 179 5.88 15.19 1.98
C SER A 179 6.32 14.71 3.38
N MET A 180 5.45 14.85 4.37
CA MET A 180 5.76 14.54 5.76
C MET A 180 5.51 13.08 6.09
N LYS A 181 6.40 12.51 6.90
CA LYS A 181 6.34 11.15 7.42
C LYS A 181 6.17 11.18 8.93
N TRP A 182 5.19 10.44 9.44
CA TRP A 182 4.81 10.43 10.85
C TRP A 182 4.83 9.01 11.40
N ALA A 183 5.37 8.85 12.60
CA ALA A 183 5.21 7.63 13.38
C ALA A 183 4.00 7.79 14.31
N LYS A 184 2.98 6.96 14.14
CA LYS A 184 1.88 6.81 15.10
C LYS A 184 2.39 5.96 16.25
N ILE A 185 2.50 6.55 17.45
CA ILE A 185 3.04 5.89 18.64
C ILE A 185 1.95 5.40 19.61
N SER A 186 0.75 5.96 19.51
CA SER A 186 -0.46 5.50 20.21
C SER A 186 -1.71 6.10 19.57
N HIS A 187 -2.90 5.89 20.16
CA HIS A 187 -4.12 6.53 19.71
C HIS A 187 -3.97 8.06 19.77
N ASN A 188 -4.17 8.73 18.63
CA ASN A 188 -4.04 10.18 18.48
C ASN A 188 -2.69 10.78 18.94
N ASN A 189 -1.60 10.03 18.83
CA ASN A 189 -0.25 10.54 19.11
C ASN A 189 0.70 10.20 17.98
N TYR A 190 1.29 11.24 17.40
CA TYR A 190 2.13 11.16 16.21
C TYR A 190 3.43 11.95 16.43
N ILE A 191 4.56 11.38 16.00
CA ILE A 191 5.87 12.02 15.97
C ILE A 191 6.31 12.15 14.51
N SER A 192 6.78 13.33 14.11
CA SER A 192 7.36 13.50 12.78
C SER A 192 8.68 12.75 12.66
N ILE A 193 8.77 11.89 11.64
CA ILE A 193 9.98 11.13 11.29
C ILE A 193 10.46 11.47 9.87
N SER A 194 10.22 12.72 9.44
CA SER A 194 10.67 13.23 8.14
C SER A 194 12.15 13.56 8.14
N ASN A 195 12.71 14.00 9.27
CA ASN A 195 14.12 14.31 9.41
C ASN A 195 14.86 13.19 10.17
N LYS A 196 15.73 12.48 9.48
CA LYS A 196 16.51 11.35 10.03
C LYS A 196 17.47 11.75 11.16
N ASN A 197 17.79 13.03 11.32
CA ASN A 197 18.66 13.52 12.40
C ASN A 197 17.95 13.58 13.76
N TYR A 198 16.62 13.45 13.78
CA TYR A 198 15.83 13.60 14.99
C TYR A 198 15.47 12.29 15.67
N PHE A 199 15.68 11.16 14.98
CA PHE A 199 15.40 9.83 15.49
C PHE A 199 16.26 8.77 14.81
N LYS A 200 16.34 7.59 15.39
CA LYS A 200 16.86 6.37 14.76
C LYS A 200 15.88 5.22 15.00
N PHE A 201 15.85 4.25 14.11
CA PHE A 201 15.18 2.97 14.36
C PHE A 201 16.10 2.08 15.20
N VAL A 202 15.52 1.40 16.20
CA VAL A 202 16.21 0.48 17.12
C VAL A 202 15.44 -0.82 17.26
#